data_091f6cee9b78b3c3841c8874e9f76369
#
_entry.id   091f6cee9b78b3c3841c8874e9f76369
#
_cell.length_a   1.000
_cell.length_b   1.000
_cell.length_c   1.000
_cell.angle_alpha   90.00
_cell.angle_beta   90.00
_cell.angle_gamma   90.00
#
_symmetry.space_group_name_H-M   'P 1'
#
loop_
_entity.id
_entity.type
_entity.pdbx_description
1 polymer ?
#
loop_
_entity_poly.entity_id
_entity_poly.type
_entity_poly.pdbx_seq_one_letter_code
_entity_poly.pdbx_strand_id
1 'polypeptide(L)'
;MILPILHTVGLIILGLSGYVFTSFAFPRLSRLFRLLLWILSSVVVLSWILYHYSIVHTINQAFLIQVLVSYRLEYTAFFVGVFAALLQERTNRKRPPKGFVTRHNGAVLTMFILLPVCIEPILFPMNVDMIDDWKEDACIQSTGYTCGPACVATLLKSRGISRTEEELARELLCSRHGSSMFRMGRCLERHGFDIEVLPTPSRPVDPPVPSLAGVGLGGPDGICHAIILLDKTGDRFTIIDPLCGRFEWFREKTWDNYHFNGYLLHIKEEPELVLP
;
A
#
# COMPACT_ATOMS: atom_id res chain seq x y z
N MET A 1 11.56 15.52 -2.02
CA MET A 1 11.89 15.04 -3.40
C MET A 1 12.90 13.89 -3.44
N ILE A 2 13.91 13.83 -2.58
CA ILE A 2 14.94 12.75 -2.61
C ILE A 2 14.36 11.36 -2.28
N LEU A 3 13.49 11.23 -1.28
CA LEU A 3 12.96 9.94 -0.82
C LEU A 3 12.16 9.17 -1.89
N PRO A 4 11.22 9.80 -2.64
CA PRO A 4 10.55 9.11 -3.75
C PRO A 4 11.52 8.61 -4.82
N ILE A 5 12.56 9.38 -5.12
CA ILE A 5 13.60 9.00 -6.09
C ILE A 5 14.37 7.77 -5.59
N LEU A 6 14.84 7.78 -4.34
CA LEU A 6 15.55 6.64 -3.75
C LEU A 6 14.70 5.38 -3.72
N HIS A 7 13.41 5.51 -3.35
CA HIS A 7 12.47 4.39 -3.37
C HIS A 7 12.29 3.82 -4.79
N THR A 8 12.08 4.70 -5.78
CA THR A 8 11.95 4.30 -7.19
C THR A 8 13.19 3.59 -7.70
N VAL A 9 14.38 4.14 -7.44
CA VAL A 9 15.67 3.53 -7.83
C VAL A 9 15.82 2.17 -7.14
N GLY A 10 15.49 2.06 -5.86
CA GLY A 10 15.54 0.79 -5.13
C GLY A 10 14.66 -0.30 -5.75
N LEU A 11 13.42 0.01 -6.11
CA LEU A 11 12.50 -0.93 -6.76
C LEU A 11 12.99 -1.36 -8.16
N ILE A 12 13.54 -0.43 -8.93
CA ILE A 12 14.14 -0.75 -10.24
C ILE A 12 15.33 -1.68 -10.06
N ILE A 13 16.22 -1.41 -9.11
CA ILE A 13 17.38 -2.27 -8.81
C ILE A 13 16.91 -3.67 -8.42
N LEU A 14 15.89 -3.80 -7.57
CA LEU A 14 15.33 -5.10 -7.19
C LEU A 14 14.74 -5.85 -8.37
N GLY A 15 13.98 -5.17 -9.24
CA GLY A 15 13.45 -5.77 -10.46
C GLY A 15 14.56 -6.25 -11.40
N LEU A 16 15.58 -5.44 -11.63
CA LEU A 16 16.73 -5.82 -12.44
C LEU A 16 17.54 -6.96 -11.78
N SER A 17 17.66 -6.98 -10.47
CA SER A 17 18.30 -8.08 -9.73
C SER A 17 17.56 -9.40 -9.93
N GLY A 18 16.23 -9.40 -9.88
CA GLY A 18 15.39 -10.57 -10.19
C GLY A 18 15.59 -11.05 -11.63
N TYR A 19 15.65 -10.11 -12.58
CA TYR A 19 15.93 -10.41 -13.98
C TYR A 19 17.31 -11.05 -14.17
N VAL A 20 18.37 -10.44 -13.62
CA VAL A 20 19.74 -10.93 -13.73
C VAL A 20 19.89 -12.29 -13.06
N PHE A 21 19.42 -12.42 -11.81
CA PHE A 21 19.46 -13.69 -11.07
C PHE A 21 18.80 -14.81 -11.87
N THR A 22 17.62 -14.59 -12.42
CA THR A 22 16.90 -15.60 -13.19
C THR A 22 17.63 -15.94 -14.48
N SER A 23 18.17 -14.96 -15.19
CA SER A 23 18.91 -15.18 -16.43
C SER A 23 20.15 -16.08 -16.24
N PHE A 24 20.81 -15.99 -15.07
CA PHE A 24 21.98 -16.83 -14.75
C PHE A 24 21.58 -18.17 -14.12
N ALA A 25 20.60 -18.20 -13.23
CA ALA A 25 20.24 -19.40 -12.48
C ALA A 25 19.30 -20.32 -13.26
N PHE A 26 18.41 -19.78 -14.07
CA PHE A 26 17.33 -20.53 -14.71
C PHE A 26 17.81 -21.72 -15.59
N PRO A 27 18.86 -21.62 -16.41
CA PRO A 27 19.34 -22.75 -17.19
C PRO A 27 19.81 -23.95 -16.34
N ARG A 28 20.19 -23.67 -15.06
CA ARG A 28 20.73 -24.68 -14.12
C ARG A 28 19.64 -25.32 -13.26
N LEU A 29 18.42 -24.81 -13.28
CA LEU A 29 17.30 -25.31 -12.46
C LEU A 29 16.64 -26.54 -13.07
N SER A 30 16.12 -27.43 -12.25
CA SER A 30 15.31 -28.55 -12.70
C SER A 30 14.03 -28.08 -13.43
N ARG A 31 13.46 -28.94 -14.28
CA ARG A 31 12.25 -28.61 -15.04
C ARG A 31 11.08 -28.24 -14.14
N LEU A 32 10.91 -28.96 -13.03
CA LEU A 32 9.85 -28.70 -12.06
C LEU A 32 10.02 -27.33 -11.42
N PHE A 33 11.23 -26.99 -10.97
CA PHE A 33 11.49 -25.72 -10.31
C PHE A 33 11.31 -24.55 -11.29
N ARG A 34 11.67 -24.72 -12.56
CA ARG A 34 11.39 -23.71 -13.60
C ARG A 34 9.89 -23.50 -13.80
N LEU A 35 9.09 -24.56 -13.79
CA LEU A 35 7.64 -24.47 -13.90
C LEU A 35 7.03 -23.73 -12.70
N LEU A 36 7.45 -24.09 -11.48
CA LEU A 36 6.99 -23.44 -10.25
C LEU A 36 7.33 -21.94 -10.25
N LEU A 37 8.55 -21.59 -10.66
CA LEU A 37 8.98 -20.18 -10.75
C LEU A 37 8.15 -19.41 -11.78
N TRP A 38 7.80 -20.03 -12.92
CA TRP A 38 6.89 -19.48 -13.92
C TRP A 38 5.50 -19.21 -13.33
N ILE A 39 4.91 -20.18 -12.67
CA ILE A 39 3.59 -20.06 -12.07
C ILE A 39 3.59 -18.93 -11.03
N LEU A 40 4.53 -18.98 -10.09
CA LEU A 40 4.62 -18.02 -9.00
C LEU A 40 4.79 -16.58 -9.52
N SER A 41 5.78 -16.36 -10.42
CA SER A 41 6.00 -15.01 -10.97
C SER A 41 4.83 -14.52 -11.81
N SER A 42 4.16 -15.40 -12.56
CA SER A 42 2.97 -15.03 -13.32
C SER A 42 1.81 -14.62 -12.40
N VAL A 43 1.58 -15.36 -11.32
CA VAL A 43 0.54 -15.03 -10.32
C VAL A 43 0.83 -13.67 -9.68
N VAL A 44 2.08 -13.44 -9.22
CA VAL A 44 2.44 -12.17 -8.58
C VAL A 44 2.28 -10.99 -9.55
N VAL A 45 2.79 -11.11 -10.78
CA VAL A 45 2.70 -10.02 -11.78
C VAL A 45 1.25 -9.78 -12.20
N LEU A 46 0.48 -10.84 -12.44
CA LEU A 46 -0.93 -10.70 -12.81
C LEU A 46 -1.73 -10.06 -11.69
N SER A 47 -1.55 -10.51 -10.45
CA SER A 47 -2.20 -9.92 -9.27
C SER A 47 -1.88 -8.44 -9.14
N TRP A 48 -0.61 -8.08 -9.37
CA TRP A 48 -0.17 -6.69 -9.31
C TRP A 48 -0.80 -5.83 -10.43
N ILE A 49 -0.85 -6.33 -11.67
CA ILE A 49 -1.50 -5.64 -12.80
C ILE A 49 -3.00 -5.44 -12.51
N LEU A 50 -3.69 -6.50 -12.09
CA LEU A 50 -5.12 -6.44 -11.79
C LEU A 50 -5.43 -5.45 -10.66
N TYR A 51 -4.62 -5.46 -9.60
CA TYR A 51 -4.75 -4.52 -8.50
C TYR A 51 -4.53 -3.07 -8.95
N HIS A 52 -3.45 -2.82 -9.70
CA HIS A 52 -3.02 -1.45 -10.03
C HIS A 52 -3.93 -0.77 -11.03
N TYR A 53 -4.46 -1.54 -11.99
CA TYR A 53 -5.35 -1.01 -13.03
C TYR A 53 -6.85 -1.16 -12.68
N SER A 54 -7.17 -1.63 -11.48
CA SER A 54 -8.57 -1.82 -11.01
C SER A 54 -9.47 -2.53 -12.01
N ILE A 55 -8.88 -3.42 -12.82
CA ILE A 55 -9.57 -4.08 -13.94
C ILE A 55 -10.76 -4.92 -13.44
N VAL A 56 -10.66 -5.43 -12.19
CA VAL A 56 -11.74 -6.20 -11.57
C VAL A 56 -11.89 -5.77 -10.11
N HIS A 57 -12.94 -5.02 -9.80
CA HIS A 57 -13.23 -4.50 -8.47
C HIS A 57 -13.24 -5.62 -7.40
N THR A 58 -13.79 -6.80 -7.74
CA THR A 58 -13.85 -7.96 -6.83
C THR A 58 -12.46 -8.53 -6.48
N ILE A 59 -11.49 -8.44 -7.40
CA ILE A 59 -10.11 -8.90 -7.16
C ILE A 59 -9.35 -7.89 -6.29
N ASN A 60 -9.67 -6.60 -6.42
CA ASN A 60 -9.07 -5.57 -5.56
C ASN A 60 -9.45 -5.75 -4.09
N GLN A 61 -10.58 -6.38 -3.81
CA GLN A 61 -11.03 -6.72 -2.46
C GLN A 61 -10.43 -8.04 -1.94
N ALA A 62 -9.75 -8.81 -2.79
CA ALA A 62 -9.12 -10.05 -2.35
C ALA A 62 -7.91 -9.73 -1.45
N PHE A 63 -8.09 -9.89 -0.15
CA PHE A 63 -7.13 -9.62 0.90
C PHE A 63 -5.71 -10.13 0.59
N LEU A 64 -5.59 -11.39 0.15
CA LEU A 64 -4.29 -11.99 -0.15
C LEU A 64 -3.55 -11.24 -1.27
N ILE A 65 -4.27 -10.78 -2.29
CA ILE A 65 -3.71 -10.01 -3.41
C ILE A 65 -3.24 -8.64 -2.92
N GLN A 66 -4.03 -7.97 -2.10
CA GLN A 66 -3.66 -6.68 -1.53
C GLN A 66 -2.40 -6.78 -0.66
N VAL A 67 -2.33 -7.79 0.22
CA VAL A 67 -1.16 -8.02 1.07
C VAL A 67 0.08 -8.31 0.24
N LEU A 68 0.02 -9.24 -0.69
CA LEU A 68 1.18 -9.61 -1.53
C LEU A 68 1.69 -8.46 -2.39
N VAL A 69 0.76 -7.69 -2.96
CA VAL A 69 1.10 -6.71 -3.99
C VAL A 69 1.46 -5.35 -3.39
N SER A 70 0.77 -4.92 -2.33
CA SER A 70 0.91 -3.57 -1.80
C SER A 70 1.78 -3.51 -0.55
N TYR A 71 1.66 -4.48 0.35
CA TYR A 71 2.42 -4.48 1.60
C TYR A 71 3.91 -4.75 1.38
N ARG A 72 4.24 -5.52 0.36
CA ARG A 72 5.62 -5.92 0.02
C ARG A 72 5.93 -5.65 -1.46
N LEU A 73 5.80 -4.39 -1.87
CA LEU A 73 6.08 -3.97 -3.25
C LEU A 73 7.49 -4.37 -3.74
N GLU A 74 8.45 -4.48 -2.80
CA GLU A 74 9.81 -4.93 -3.08
C GLU A 74 9.84 -6.35 -3.64
N TYR A 75 9.03 -7.26 -3.08
CA TYR A 75 8.91 -8.63 -3.63
C TYR A 75 8.27 -8.63 -5.01
N THR A 76 7.24 -7.79 -5.18
CA THR A 76 6.60 -7.65 -6.50
C THR A 76 7.60 -7.16 -7.55
N ALA A 77 8.41 -6.15 -7.23
CA ALA A 77 9.44 -5.66 -8.13
C ALA A 77 10.45 -6.75 -8.52
N PHE A 78 10.90 -7.55 -7.56
CA PHE A 78 11.78 -8.68 -7.82
C PHE A 78 11.13 -9.71 -8.77
N PHE A 79 9.89 -10.12 -8.49
CA PHE A 79 9.16 -11.09 -9.32
C PHE A 79 8.80 -10.56 -10.71
N VAL A 80 8.59 -9.26 -10.88
CA VAL A 80 8.46 -8.65 -12.22
C VAL A 80 9.74 -8.89 -13.05
N GLY A 81 10.91 -8.71 -12.44
CA GLY A 81 12.19 -9.01 -13.09
C GLY A 81 12.35 -10.49 -13.43
N VAL A 82 12.00 -11.39 -12.49
CA VAL A 82 11.99 -12.84 -12.72
C VAL A 82 11.09 -13.19 -13.90
N PHE A 83 9.86 -12.71 -13.91
CA PHE A 83 8.89 -12.97 -14.98
C PHE A 83 9.38 -12.46 -16.35
N ALA A 84 9.93 -11.26 -16.39
CA ALA A 84 10.49 -10.69 -17.62
C ALA A 84 11.66 -11.52 -18.18
N ALA A 85 12.54 -12.05 -17.31
CA ALA A 85 13.61 -12.94 -17.72
C ALA A 85 13.10 -14.26 -18.32
N LEU A 86 12.06 -14.83 -17.70
CA LEU A 86 11.43 -16.07 -18.18
C LEU A 86 10.77 -15.87 -19.56
N LEU A 87 10.06 -14.75 -19.74
CA LEU A 87 9.49 -14.39 -21.04
C LEU A 87 10.56 -14.22 -22.11
N GLN A 88 11.65 -13.54 -21.78
CA GLN A 88 12.77 -13.36 -22.69
C GLN A 88 13.40 -14.68 -23.10
N GLU A 89 13.65 -15.58 -22.15
CA GLU A 89 14.22 -16.90 -22.48
C GLU A 89 13.31 -17.68 -23.43
N ARG A 90 12.00 -17.71 -23.16
CA ARG A 90 11.02 -18.37 -24.04
C ARG A 90 11.03 -17.78 -25.45
N THR A 91 11.14 -16.46 -25.54
CA THR A 91 11.19 -15.75 -26.82
C THR A 91 12.48 -16.06 -27.57
N ASN A 92 13.63 -16.02 -26.89
CA ASN A 92 14.92 -16.28 -27.47
C ASN A 92 15.09 -17.71 -27.99
N ARG A 93 14.45 -18.70 -27.34
CA ARG A 93 14.41 -20.09 -27.83
C ARG A 93 13.67 -20.21 -29.17
N LYS A 94 12.67 -19.38 -29.42
CA LYS A 94 11.88 -19.41 -30.67
C LYS A 94 12.54 -18.57 -31.77
N ARG A 95 13.16 -17.45 -31.39
CA ARG A 95 13.79 -16.50 -32.32
C ARG A 95 15.08 -15.97 -31.71
N PRO A 96 16.25 -16.39 -32.18
CA PRO A 96 17.52 -15.87 -31.65
C PRO A 96 17.61 -14.35 -31.83
N PRO A 97 18.10 -13.62 -30.82
CA PRO A 97 18.15 -12.17 -30.85
C PRO A 97 19.17 -11.66 -31.86
N LYS A 98 18.77 -10.74 -32.73
CA LYS A 98 19.61 -10.15 -33.77
C LYS A 98 20.27 -8.82 -33.40
N GLY A 99 20.00 -8.28 -32.18
CA GLY A 99 20.53 -6.99 -31.76
C GLY A 99 20.56 -6.81 -30.26
N PHE A 100 21.14 -5.69 -29.79
CA PHE A 100 21.27 -5.39 -28.36
C PHE A 100 19.88 -5.28 -27.66
N VAL A 101 18.94 -4.54 -28.25
CA VAL A 101 17.58 -4.36 -27.70
C VAL A 101 16.86 -5.70 -27.59
N THR A 102 16.95 -6.55 -28.61
CA THR A 102 16.31 -7.87 -28.59
C THR A 102 16.93 -8.82 -27.57
N ARG A 103 18.23 -8.64 -27.24
CA ARG A 103 18.90 -9.38 -26.17
C ARG A 103 18.42 -9.01 -24.78
N HIS A 104 17.99 -7.77 -24.57
CA HIS A 104 17.65 -7.22 -23.25
C HIS A 104 16.17 -6.83 -23.11
N ASN A 105 15.30 -7.34 -24.02
CA ASN A 105 13.86 -7.04 -23.96
C ASN A 105 13.23 -7.30 -22.59
N GLY A 106 13.70 -8.31 -21.84
CA GLY A 106 13.22 -8.58 -20.49
C GLY A 106 13.56 -7.46 -19.50
N ALA A 107 14.77 -6.91 -19.57
CA ALA A 107 15.14 -5.77 -18.72
C ALA A 107 14.31 -4.52 -19.08
N VAL A 108 14.14 -4.25 -20.38
CA VAL A 108 13.30 -3.15 -20.87
C VAL A 108 11.85 -3.33 -20.41
N LEU A 109 11.31 -4.55 -20.51
CA LEU A 109 9.97 -4.89 -20.05
C LEU A 109 9.83 -4.67 -18.53
N THR A 110 10.83 -5.10 -17.73
CA THR A 110 10.86 -4.86 -16.28
C THR A 110 10.77 -3.37 -15.98
N MET A 111 11.57 -2.56 -16.64
CA MET A 111 11.54 -1.11 -16.48
C MET A 111 10.17 -0.52 -16.86
N PHE A 112 9.62 -0.98 -18.00
CA PHE A 112 8.34 -0.46 -18.51
C PHE A 112 7.17 -0.79 -17.58
N ILE A 113 7.19 -1.94 -16.91
CA ILE A 113 6.15 -2.35 -15.97
C ILE A 113 6.28 -1.60 -14.64
N LEU A 114 7.50 -1.44 -14.11
CA LEU A 114 7.72 -0.83 -12.80
C LEU A 114 7.65 0.71 -12.83
N LEU A 115 8.08 1.32 -13.93
CA LEU A 115 8.22 2.77 -14.02
C LEU A 115 6.93 3.54 -13.70
N PRO A 116 5.74 3.21 -14.24
CA PRO A 116 4.52 3.97 -13.96
C PRO A 116 4.18 4.07 -12.48
N VAL A 117 4.36 2.97 -11.74
CA VAL A 117 4.04 2.91 -10.29
C VAL A 117 5.07 3.64 -9.45
N CYS A 118 6.34 3.50 -9.85
CA CYS A 118 7.43 4.12 -9.11
C CYS A 118 7.51 5.64 -9.32
N ILE A 119 7.11 6.10 -10.50
CA ILE A 119 7.25 7.52 -10.89
C ILE A 119 6.07 8.38 -10.41
N GLU A 120 4.95 7.77 -10.04
CA GLU A 120 3.74 8.50 -9.61
C GLU A 120 3.99 9.54 -8.53
N PRO A 121 4.68 9.24 -7.40
CA PRO A 121 4.97 10.25 -6.38
C PRO A 121 5.93 11.35 -6.85
N ILE A 122 6.67 11.09 -7.94
CA ILE A 122 7.59 12.06 -8.56
C ILE A 122 6.84 12.96 -9.54
N LEU A 123 5.94 12.37 -10.34
CA LEU A 123 5.16 13.12 -11.34
C LEU A 123 4.02 13.92 -10.73
N PHE A 124 3.45 13.41 -9.65
CA PHE A 124 2.33 14.05 -8.94
C PHE A 124 2.72 14.37 -7.48
N PRO A 125 3.80 15.14 -7.28
CA PRO A 125 4.24 15.49 -5.94
C PRO A 125 3.15 16.31 -5.26
N MET A 126 3.02 16.14 -3.96
CA MET A 126 2.25 17.06 -3.14
C MET A 126 3.08 18.34 -2.93
N ASN A 127 2.69 19.39 -3.60
CA ASN A 127 3.26 20.74 -3.43
C ASN A 127 2.21 21.61 -2.72
N VAL A 128 1.95 21.28 -1.47
CA VAL A 128 0.99 22.03 -0.65
C VAL A 128 1.63 22.29 0.70
N ASP A 129 1.55 23.52 1.16
CA ASP A 129 1.91 23.88 2.53
C ASP A 129 0.90 23.22 3.47
N MET A 130 1.38 22.33 4.33
CA MET A 130 0.56 21.65 5.32
C MET A 130 0.56 22.46 6.61
N ILE A 131 -0.62 22.63 7.18
CA ILE A 131 -0.82 23.54 8.32
C ILE A 131 -0.49 22.86 9.65
N ASP A 132 -0.45 21.50 9.68
CA ASP A 132 -0.28 20.70 10.91
C ASP A 132 -1.29 21.11 12.01
N ASP A 133 -2.56 21.13 11.63
CA ASP A 133 -3.68 21.51 12.52
C ASP A 133 -4.10 20.34 13.40
N TRP A 134 -4.44 20.64 14.66
CA TRP A 134 -4.85 19.66 15.65
C TRP A 134 -6.15 20.07 16.32
N LYS A 135 -7.10 19.15 16.34
CA LYS A 135 -8.33 19.29 17.12
C LYS A 135 -8.30 18.26 18.24
N GLU A 136 -8.03 18.72 19.47
CA GLU A 136 -7.80 17.87 20.63
C GLU A 136 -6.62 16.91 20.38
N ASP A 137 -6.88 15.61 20.30
CA ASP A 137 -5.92 14.53 20.04
C ASP A 137 -5.82 14.13 18.57
N ALA A 138 -6.65 14.68 17.69
CA ALA A 138 -6.75 14.35 16.28
C ALA A 138 -5.99 15.35 15.39
N CYS A 139 -5.08 14.85 14.57
CA CYS A 139 -4.49 15.63 13.48
C CYS A 139 -5.54 15.82 12.37
N ILE A 140 -5.78 17.08 11.97
CA ILE A 140 -6.70 17.42 10.89
C ILE A 140 -5.94 17.49 9.58
N GLN A 141 -6.45 16.79 8.56
CA GLN A 141 -5.79 16.77 7.26
C GLN A 141 -5.79 18.15 6.58
N SER A 142 -4.66 18.58 6.10
CA SER A 142 -4.50 19.86 5.41
C SER A 142 -5.07 19.85 3.98
N THR A 143 -5.21 18.69 3.38
CA THR A 143 -5.67 18.52 1.98
C THR A 143 -6.57 17.30 1.81
N GLY A 144 -7.28 17.20 0.68
CA GLY A 144 -8.10 16.03 0.34
C GLY A 144 -7.31 14.72 0.13
N TYR A 145 -5.98 14.74 0.26
CA TYR A 145 -5.10 13.59 -0.01
C TYR A 145 -4.31 13.14 1.21
N THR A 146 -4.33 13.90 2.30
CA THR A 146 -3.48 13.70 3.48
C THR A 146 -4.18 13.02 4.66
N CYS A 147 -5.35 12.41 4.44
CA CYS A 147 -6.03 11.64 5.47
C CYS A 147 -5.16 10.55 6.11
N GLY A 148 -4.39 9.82 5.29
CA GLY A 148 -3.46 8.80 5.77
C GLY A 148 -2.35 9.36 6.66
N PRO A 149 -1.55 10.33 6.20
CA PRO A 149 -0.57 11.03 7.04
C PRO A 149 -1.15 11.56 8.36
N ALA A 150 -2.31 12.21 8.33
CA ALA A 150 -2.97 12.74 9.53
C ALA A 150 -3.40 11.63 10.52
N CYS A 151 -3.95 10.51 10.03
CA CYS A 151 -4.22 9.35 10.87
C CYS A 151 -2.95 8.79 11.52
N VAL A 152 -1.85 8.66 10.75
CA VAL A 152 -0.57 8.17 11.30
C VAL A 152 0.00 9.15 12.32
N ALA A 153 -0.07 10.48 12.08
CA ALA A 153 0.34 11.50 13.04
C ALA A 153 -0.41 11.34 14.37
N THR A 154 -1.73 11.17 14.29
CA THR A 154 -2.60 10.95 15.44
C THR A 154 -2.18 9.71 16.24
N LEU A 155 -1.97 8.57 15.57
CA LEU A 155 -1.54 7.33 16.22
C LEU A 155 -0.14 7.43 16.82
N LEU A 156 0.81 8.10 16.17
CA LEU A 156 2.15 8.32 16.71
C LEU A 156 2.11 9.21 17.96
N LYS A 157 1.30 10.27 17.92
CA LYS A 157 1.14 11.18 19.06
C LYS A 157 0.57 10.47 20.28
N SER A 158 -0.32 9.49 20.13
CA SER A 158 -0.85 8.70 21.24
C SER A 158 0.22 7.90 21.97
N ARG A 159 1.39 7.65 21.36
CA ARG A 159 2.59 7.07 21.97
C ARG A 159 3.67 8.12 22.35
N GLY A 160 3.31 9.40 22.37
CA GLY A 160 4.27 10.46 22.67
C GLY A 160 5.28 10.75 21.54
N ILE A 161 5.07 10.21 20.34
CA ILE A 161 5.93 10.44 19.18
C ILE A 161 5.35 11.60 18.38
N SER A 162 6.00 12.76 18.44
CA SER A 162 5.58 13.95 17.71
C SER A 162 6.13 13.93 16.28
N ARG A 163 5.25 13.90 15.30
CA ARG A 163 5.58 14.00 13.87
C ARG A 163 4.53 14.87 13.18
N THR A 164 4.97 15.74 12.29
CA THR A 164 4.06 16.60 11.52
C THR A 164 3.39 15.83 10.37
N GLU A 165 2.21 16.28 9.95
CA GLU A 165 1.52 15.75 8.78
C GLU A 165 2.42 15.77 7.53
N GLU A 166 3.19 16.86 7.36
CA GLU A 166 4.10 17.02 6.21
C GLU A 166 5.24 15.99 6.21
N GLU A 167 5.88 15.75 7.37
CA GLU A 167 6.93 14.73 7.49
C GLU A 167 6.41 13.35 7.14
N LEU A 168 5.21 13.02 7.63
CA LEU A 168 4.58 11.74 7.37
C LEU A 168 4.10 11.63 5.93
N ALA A 169 3.58 12.69 5.35
CA ALA A 169 3.21 12.68 3.93
C ALA A 169 4.43 12.38 3.02
N ARG A 170 5.60 12.92 3.37
CA ARG A 170 6.85 12.60 2.67
C ARG A 170 7.31 11.16 2.91
N GLU A 171 7.24 10.67 4.15
CA GLU A 171 7.63 9.31 4.52
C GLU A 171 6.73 8.25 3.87
N LEU A 172 5.43 8.52 3.82
CA LEU A 172 4.42 7.66 3.23
C LEU A 172 4.37 7.75 1.70
N LEU A 173 5.23 8.58 1.08
CA LEU A 173 5.21 8.85 -0.36
C LEU A 173 3.82 9.25 -0.82
N CYS A 174 3.17 10.14 -0.06
CA CYS A 174 1.86 10.65 -0.38
C CYS A 174 1.90 11.43 -1.70
N SER A 175 0.94 11.17 -2.57
CA SER A 175 0.74 11.86 -3.84
C SER A 175 -0.61 12.58 -3.84
N ARG A 176 -0.98 13.17 -4.96
CA ARG A 176 -2.33 13.71 -5.17
C ARG A 176 -3.43 12.64 -5.16
N HIS A 177 -3.06 11.36 -5.14
CA HIS A 177 -3.98 10.23 -5.01
C HIS A 177 -3.99 9.64 -3.59
N GLY A 178 -3.33 10.31 -2.62
CA GLY A 178 -3.24 9.87 -1.25
C GLY A 178 -2.05 8.95 -0.95
N SER A 179 -2.14 8.21 0.14
CA SER A 179 -1.15 7.22 0.60
C SER A 179 -1.79 5.84 0.70
N SER A 180 -1.02 4.81 0.36
CA SER A 180 -1.46 3.43 0.54
C SER A 180 -1.57 3.09 2.03
N MET A 181 -2.65 2.41 2.43
CA MET A 181 -2.85 1.87 3.78
C MET A 181 -1.66 1.01 4.24
N PHE A 182 -1.06 0.23 3.33
CA PHE A 182 0.10 -0.61 3.66
C PHE A 182 1.37 0.20 3.94
N ARG A 183 1.55 1.36 3.33
CA ARG A 183 2.63 2.28 3.70
C ARG A 183 2.41 2.87 5.09
N MET A 184 1.16 3.17 5.43
CA MET A 184 0.78 3.61 6.77
C MET A 184 1.09 2.51 7.82
N GLY A 185 0.66 1.27 7.58
CA GLY A 185 0.97 0.13 8.45
C GLY A 185 2.48 -0.05 8.65
N ARG A 186 3.27 -0.06 7.57
CA ARG A 186 4.74 -0.17 7.64
C ARG A 186 5.40 1.02 8.35
N CYS A 187 4.83 2.21 8.25
CA CYS A 187 5.30 3.36 9.00
C CYS A 187 5.04 3.15 10.50
N LEU A 188 3.85 2.72 10.88
CA LEU A 188 3.50 2.41 12.26
C LEU A 188 4.39 1.28 12.83
N GLU A 189 4.60 0.18 12.07
CA GLU A 189 5.51 -0.91 12.46
C GLU A 189 6.93 -0.41 12.75
N ARG A 190 7.47 0.49 11.92
CA ARG A 190 8.81 1.08 12.15
C ARG A 190 8.88 1.92 13.42
N HIS A 191 7.75 2.43 13.90
CA HIS A 191 7.64 3.17 15.15
C HIS A 191 7.18 2.28 16.33
N GLY A 192 7.27 0.96 16.18
CA GLY A 192 7.05 0.00 17.26
C GLY A 192 5.59 -0.42 17.48
N PHE A 193 4.68 -0.13 16.55
CA PHE A 193 3.32 -0.68 16.62
C PHE A 193 3.31 -2.12 16.10
N ASP A 194 2.58 -3.02 16.78
CA ASP A 194 2.28 -4.36 16.26
C ASP A 194 1.01 -4.28 15.41
N ILE A 195 1.17 -4.38 14.10
CA ILE A 195 0.09 -4.22 13.13
C ILE A 195 -0.33 -5.56 12.55
N GLU A 196 -1.60 -5.89 12.68
CA GLU A 196 -2.21 -7.01 11.99
C GLU A 196 -3.13 -6.54 10.87
N VAL A 197 -2.90 -7.06 9.66
CA VAL A 197 -3.75 -6.78 8.50
C VAL A 197 -4.88 -7.79 8.47
N LEU A 198 -6.12 -7.32 8.66
CA LEU A 198 -7.30 -8.17 8.76
C LEU A 198 -8.26 -7.94 7.58
N PRO A 199 -8.74 -9.01 6.92
CA PRO A 199 -9.81 -8.88 5.95
C PRO A 199 -11.10 -8.43 6.64
N THR A 200 -11.80 -7.49 6.02
CA THR A 200 -12.97 -6.86 6.64
C THR A 200 -14.06 -6.68 5.58
N PRO A 201 -15.30 -7.13 5.82
CA PRO A 201 -16.41 -6.84 4.94
C PRO A 201 -16.71 -5.35 4.92
N SER A 202 -17.42 -4.87 3.91
CA SER A 202 -17.77 -3.45 3.76
C SER A 202 -18.56 -2.88 4.93
N ARG A 203 -19.30 -3.73 5.65
CA ARG A 203 -20.05 -3.41 6.87
C ARG A 203 -19.75 -4.47 7.94
N PRO A 204 -18.65 -4.37 8.68
CA PRO A 204 -18.27 -5.39 9.66
C PRO A 204 -19.21 -5.35 10.87
N VAL A 205 -19.53 -6.52 11.40
CA VAL A 205 -20.38 -6.64 12.60
C VAL A 205 -19.62 -6.16 13.83
N ASP A 206 -18.36 -6.57 13.94
CA ASP A 206 -17.52 -6.31 15.11
C ASP A 206 -16.04 -6.15 14.71
N PRO A 207 -15.66 -5.01 14.10
CA PRO A 207 -14.27 -4.78 13.77
C PRO A 207 -13.44 -4.60 15.04
N PRO A 208 -12.22 -5.14 15.11
CA PRO A 208 -11.34 -4.92 16.23
C PRO A 208 -10.94 -3.46 16.33
N VAL A 209 -10.74 -2.99 17.54
CA VAL A 209 -10.26 -1.64 17.87
C VAL A 209 -9.06 -1.72 18.83
N PRO A 210 -8.09 -0.81 18.78
CA PRO A 210 -7.98 0.27 17.81
C PRO A 210 -7.57 -0.24 16.42
N SER A 211 -8.07 0.42 15.38
CA SER A 211 -7.75 0.05 13.98
C SER A 211 -7.70 1.26 13.07
N LEU A 212 -6.75 1.27 12.13
CA LEU A 212 -6.72 2.19 11.02
C LEU A 212 -7.48 1.56 9.84
N ALA A 213 -8.47 2.24 9.32
CA ALA A 213 -9.35 1.73 8.27
C ALA A 213 -9.33 2.60 7.02
N GLY A 214 -9.25 1.95 5.85
CA GLY A 214 -9.56 2.57 4.57
C GLY A 214 -11.05 2.44 4.29
N VAL A 215 -11.70 3.55 3.97
CA VAL A 215 -13.15 3.60 3.77
C VAL A 215 -13.51 4.37 2.50
N GLY A 216 -14.65 4.06 1.91
CA GLY A 216 -15.31 4.90 0.91
C GLY A 216 -16.30 5.83 1.60
N LEU A 217 -16.19 7.13 1.37
CA LEU A 217 -17.13 8.14 1.85
C LEU A 217 -18.36 8.17 0.95
N GLY A 218 -19.55 8.01 1.54
CA GLY A 218 -20.81 8.10 0.81
C GLY A 218 -21.16 6.87 -0.04
N GLY A 219 -20.46 5.75 0.13
CA GLY A 219 -20.77 4.49 -0.56
C GLY A 219 -19.55 3.67 -0.91
N PRO A 220 -19.74 2.44 -1.45
CA PRO A 220 -18.65 1.54 -1.81
C PRO A 220 -17.75 2.09 -2.93
N ASP A 221 -18.29 2.91 -3.82
CA ASP A 221 -17.56 3.60 -4.91
C ASP A 221 -17.23 5.06 -4.56
N GLY A 222 -17.34 5.42 -3.27
CA GLY A 222 -17.09 6.75 -2.77
C GLY A 222 -15.60 7.13 -2.76
N ILE A 223 -15.33 8.37 -2.35
CA ILE A 223 -13.96 8.87 -2.24
C ILE A 223 -13.19 8.05 -1.21
N CYS A 224 -12.04 7.49 -1.60
CA CYS A 224 -11.17 6.78 -0.69
C CYS A 224 -10.70 7.70 0.45
N HIS A 225 -10.88 7.25 1.68
CA HIS A 225 -10.55 8.00 2.87
C HIS A 225 -9.94 7.09 3.94
N ALA A 226 -9.19 7.64 4.88
CA ALA A 226 -8.64 6.91 6.01
C ALA A 226 -9.21 7.47 7.31
N ILE A 227 -9.62 6.56 8.21
CA ILE A 227 -10.12 6.89 9.55
C ILE A 227 -9.49 5.96 10.58
N ILE A 228 -9.56 6.34 11.85
CA ILE A 228 -9.19 5.49 12.98
C ILE A 228 -10.49 5.10 13.71
N LEU A 229 -10.72 3.79 13.85
CA LEU A 229 -11.66 3.26 14.83
C LEU A 229 -10.86 3.12 16.13
N LEU A 230 -11.08 4.04 17.07
CA LEU A 230 -10.27 4.13 18.28
C LEU A 230 -10.73 3.15 19.35
N ASP A 231 -12.04 3.16 19.62
CA ASP A 231 -12.65 2.39 20.69
C ASP A 231 -14.09 2.00 20.36
N LYS A 232 -14.63 1.05 21.13
CA LYS A 232 -16.00 0.58 21.01
C LYS A 232 -16.62 0.35 22.38
N THR A 233 -17.75 1.01 22.62
CA THR A 233 -18.55 0.84 23.84
C THR A 233 -19.99 0.43 23.46
N GLY A 234 -20.31 -0.84 23.67
CA GLY A 234 -21.58 -1.43 23.24
C GLY A 234 -21.75 -1.34 21.73
N ASP A 235 -22.75 -0.58 21.26
CA ASP A 235 -23.04 -0.38 19.83
C ASP A 235 -22.53 0.96 19.27
N ARG A 236 -21.65 1.64 20.01
CA ARG A 236 -21.03 2.90 19.58
C ARG A 236 -19.57 2.71 19.30
N PHE A 237 -19.10 3.37 18.27
CA PHE A 237 -17.69 3.50 17.92
C PHE A 237 -17.20 4.91 18.19
N THR A 238 -16.06 5.02 18.86
CA THR A 238 -15.26 6.24 18.89
C THR A 238 -14.40 6.27 17.64
N ILE A 239 -14.58 7.29 16.82
CA ILE A 239 -13.94 7.44 15.52
C ILE A 239 -13.10 8.71 15.54
N ILE A 240 -11.91 8.64 14.96
CA ILE A 240 -11.13 9.82 14.59
C ILE A 240 -11.10 9.89 13.07
N ASP A 241 -11.70 10.95 12.54
CA ASP A 241 -11.71 11.29 11.13
C ASP A 241 -10.89 12.55 10.92
N PRO A 242 -9.81 12.49 10.11
CA PRO A 242 -8.97 13.66 9.84
C PRO A 242 -9.69 14.86 9.21
N LEU A 243 -10.92 14.69 8.72
CA LEU A 243 -11.75 15.79 8.20
C LEU A 243 -12.41 16.61 9.31
N CYS A 244 -12.75 15.99 10.45
CA CYS A 244 -13.57 16.64 11.45
C CYS A 244 -13.13 16.43 12.91
N GLY A 245 -12.17 15.55 13.16
CA GLY A 245 -11.65 15.22 14.48
C GLY A 245 -12.34 14.00 15.10
N ARG A 246 -12.37 13.95 16.44
CA ARG A 246 -12.91 12.83 17.22
C ARG A 246 -14.41 12.98 17.45
N PHE A 247 -15.17 11.86 17.33
CA PHE A 247 -16.60 11.80 17.63
C PHE A 247 -17.05 10.36 17.89
N GLU A 248 -18.28 10.22 18.37
CA GLU A 248 -18.91 8.92 18.62
C GLU A 248 -20.16 8.75 17.75
N TRP A 249 -20.26 7.60 17.09
CA TRP A 249 -21.45 7.23 16.33
C TRP A 249 -21.90 5.82 16.66
N PHE A 250 -23.22 5.62 16.57
CA PHE A 250 -23.80 4.28 16.56
C PHE A 250 -23.33 3.52 15.32
N ARG A 251 -23.26 2.20 15.43
CA ARG A 251 -22.84 1.29 14.36
C ARG A 251 -23.54 1.57 13.04
N GLU A 252 -24.88 1.63 13.03
CA GLU A 252 -25.66 1.88 11.82
C GLU A 252 -25.22 3.17 11.13
N LYS A 253 -25.17 4.27 11.88
CA LYS A 253 -24.72 5.56 11.35
C LYS A 253 -23.28 5.50 10.81
N THR A 254 -22.42 4.75 11.47
CA THR A 254 -21.04 4.56 11.02
C THR A 254 -21.01 3.89 9.66
N TRP A 255 -21.77 2.80 9.49
CA TRP A 255 -21.80 2.05 8.23
C TRP A 255 -22.62 2.71 7.11
N ASP A 256 -23.46 3.65 7.43
CA ASP A 256 -24.16 4.46 6.41
C ASP A 256 -23.24 5.52 5.80
N ASN A 257 -22.22 5.97 6.54
CA ASN A 257 -21.28 6.99 6.07
C ASN A 257 -19.95 6.42 5.58
N TYR A 258 -19.50 5.27 6.14
CA TYR A 258 -18.21 4.66 5.83
C TYR A 258 -18.38 3.23 5.35
N HIS A 259 -17.88 2.95 4.15
CA HIS A 259 -17.83 1.61 3.58
C HIS A 259 -16.38 1.12 3.58
N PHE A 260 -16.09 0.04 4.30
CA PHE A 260 -14.73 -0.48 4.39
C PHE A 260 -14.22 -1.03 3.06
N ASN A 261 -12.97 -0.75 2.74
CA ASN A 261 -12.33 -1.14 1.47
C ASN A 261 -11.73 -2.56 1.51
N GLY A 262 -12.33 -3.48 2.24
CA GLY A 262 -12.01 -4.91 2.24
C GLY A 262 -10.97 -5.34 3.28
N TYR A 263 -10.30 -4.44 3.99
CA TYR A 263 -9.38 -4.75 5.08
C TYR A 263 -9.18 -3.55 6.02
N LEU A 264 -8.65 -3.84 7.22
CA LEU A 264 -8.21 -2.86 8.19
C LEU A 264 -6.83 -3.24 8.74
N LEU A 265 -6.16 -2.27 9.34
CA LEU A 265 -4.91 -2.45 10.06
C LEU A 265 -5.22 -2.39 11.56
N HIS A 266 -5.32 -3.54 12.19
CA HIS A 266 -5.54 -3.64 13.64
C HIS A 266 -4.24 -3.43 14.39
N ILE A 267 -4.29 -2.64 15.45
CA ILE A 267 -3.18 -2.35 16.35
C ILE A 267 -3.32 -3.28 17.55
N LYS A 268 -2.52 -4.36 17.61
CA LYS A 268 -2.64 -5.42 18.63
C LYS A 268 -2.23 -5.00 20.03
N GLU A 269 -1.19 -4.20 20.13
CA GLU A 269 -0.79 -3.64 21.41
C GLU A 269 -1.61 -2.38 21.64
N GLU A 270 -2.43 -2.42 22.69
CA GLU A 270 -2.85 -1.15 23.28
C GLU A 270 -1.57 -0.42 23.68
N PRO A 271 -1.22 0.72 23.04
CA PRO A 271 -0.46 1.68 23.78
C PRO A 271 -1.30 1.92 25.04
N GLU A 272 -0.71 2.02 26.22
CA GLU A 272 -1.34 2.85 27.24
C GLU A 272 -1.57 4.19 26.54
N LEU A 273 -2.76 4.33 25.97
CA LEU A 273 -3.23 5.55 25.34
C LEU A 273 -3.36 6.56 26.48
N VAL A 274 -2.22 7.06 26.94
CA VAL A 274 -2.14 8.23 27.81
C VAL A 274 -2.51 9.42 26.93
N LEU A 275 -3.78 9.46 26.58
CA LEU A 275 -4.39 10.70 26.10
C LEU A 275 -4.59 11.57 27.33
N PRO A 276 -4.04 12.78 27.35
CA PRO A 276 -4.19 13.70 28.45
C PRO A 276 -5.65 14.11 28.67
#